data_2634604ae8db88743de84005a574a7db
#
_entry.id   2634604ae8db88743de84005a574a7db
#
_cell.length_a   1.000
_cell.length_b   1.000
_cell.length_c   1.000
_cell.angle_alpha   90.00
_cell.angle_beta   90.00
_cell.angle_gamma   90.00
#
_symmetry.space_group_name_H-M   'P 1'
#
loop_
_entity.id
_entity.type
_entity.pdbx_description
1 polymer ?
#
loop_
_entity_poly.entity_id
_entity_poly.type
_entity_poly.pdbx_seq_one_letter_code
_entity_poly.pdbx_strand_id
1 'polypeptide(L)'
;MNQVQGLAEYIRWSGYRESLGLTGKGGEEYRMLAQGEYNRNYIFTHPVTGRKLILRVNFGSQMHLEHQIEYEYHALELLKDSGRTPKPLYVDGTKEHIPYGVMVMEYLPGHSLDYERELFYAADCLADIHSVPVGKEHSLITPENPLKAILEECEEMFRKYEESPLGDKEKKRKIRKMLERGWQKADSLPEPACRCCINTELNSTNFLINGEGRENYLVDWEKPVYGDPAQDLGHFLAPTTTFWKTDVILEKEQTEKFIEAYIRKAEGRFDTQGLKERTGVYIPITCLRGITWCAMAWVEYQQPDKAIFNESTFHKLQAYLSHEFLDRIALKV
;
A
#
# COMPACT_ATOMS: atom_id res chain seq x y z
N MET A 1 -20.43 10.13 -13.95
CA MET A 1 -20.43 8.69 -14.29
C MET A 1 -20.12 8.34 -15.74
N ASN A 2 -19.99 9.32 -16.64
CA ASN A 2 -19.74 9.05 -18.08
C ASN A 2 -18.35 8.47 -18.45
N GLN A 3 -17.57 7.97 -17.48
CA GLN A 3 -16.20 7.51 -17.73
C GLN A 3 -16.00 5.98 -17.54
N VAL A 4 -16.99 5.25 -17.02
CA VAL A 4 -16.91 3.79 -16.87
C VAL A 4 -18.06 3.15 -17.62
N GLN A 5 -17.71 2.37 -18.64
CA GLN A 5 -18.67 1.68 -19.50
C GLN A 5 -19.53 0.71 -18.67
N GLY A 6 -20.86 0.76 -18.82
CA GLY A 6 -21.79 -0.13 -18.14
C GLY A 6 -22.10 0.21 -16.68
N LEU A 7 -21.39 1.17 -16.05
CA LEU A 7 -21.60 1.46 -14.63
C LEU A 7 -22.99 2.05 -14.34
N ALA A 8 -23.54 2.87 -15.25
CA ALA A 8 -24.85 3.48 -15.07
C ALA A 8 -25.99 2.44 -15.12
N GLU A 9 -25.85 1.41 -15.93
CA GLU A 9 -26.75 0.28 -16.02
C GLU A 9 -26.60 -0.64 -14.82
N TYR A 10 -25.36 -0.93 -14.44
CA TYR A 10 -25.02 -1.81 -13.32
C TYR A 10 -25.63 -1.33 -11.99
N ILE A 11 -25.50 -0.05 -11.64
CA ILE A 11 -26.06 0.49 -10.40
C ILE A 11 -27.60 0.52 -10.35
N ARG A 12 -28.27 0.32 -11.51
CA ARG A 12 -29.71 0.18 -11.63
C ARG A 12 -30.17 -1.27 -11.65
N TRP A 13 -29.24 -2.19 -11.86
CA TRP A 13 -29.55 -3.63 -11.88
C TRP A 13 -30.11 -4.09 -10.53
N SER A 14 -31.20 -4.87 -10.57
CA SER A 14 -31.92 -5.29 -9.38
C SER A 14 -31.04 -6.09 -8.41
N GLY A 15 -30.18 -6.99 -8.90
CA GLY A 15 -29.31 -7.80 -8.08
C GLY A 15 -28.33 -6.96 -7.23
N TYR A 16 -27.72 -5.94 -7.82
CA TYR A 16 -26.88 -5.00 -7.08
C TYR A 16 -27.68 -4.23 -6.01
N ARG A 17 -28.87 -3.74 -6.39
CA ARG A 17 -29.70 -2.93 -5.50
C ARG A 17 -30.28 -3.73 -4.33
N GLU A 18 -30.77 -4.92 -4.59
CA GLU A 18 -31.32 -5.84 -3.57
C GLU A 18 -30.24 -6.28 -2.58
N SER A 19 -29.04 -6.64 -3.06
CA SER A 19 -27.92 -7.04 -2.21
C SER A 19 -27.49 -5.95 -1.21
N LEU A 20 -27.67 -4.69 -1.57
CA LEU A 20 -27.35 -3.54 -0.71
C LEU A 20 -28.60 -2.96 0.01
N GLY A 21 -29.80 -3.45 -0.25
CA GLY A 21 -31.02 -2.88 0.31
C GLY A 21 -31.34 -1.46 -0.20
N LEU A 22 -30.93 -1.13 -1.43
CA LEU A 22 -31.20 0.16 -2.07
C LEU A 22 -32.65 0.18 -2.58
N THR A 23 -33.53 0.90 -1.91
CA THR A 23 -34.94 1.02 -2.30
C THR A 23 -35.13 2.06 -3.40
N GLY A 24 -36.21 1.90 -4.23
CA GLY A 24 -36.57 2.83 -5.29
C GLY A 24 -35.86 2.56 -6.62
N LYS A 25 -36.14 3.43 -7.62
CA LYS A 25 -35.66 3.25 -9.02
C LYS A 25 -34.26 3.81 -9.29
N GLY A 26 -33.47 4.12 -8.25
CA GLY A 26 -32.17 4.75 -8.37
C GLY A 26 -32.30 6.29 -8.42
N GLY A 27 -31.75 6.94 -7.45
CA GLY A 27 -31.70 8.41 -7.33
C GLY A 27 -30.43 8.79 -6.58
N GLU A 28 -29.64 7.79 -6.22
CA GLU A 28 -28.38 7.99 -5.53
C GLU A 28 -27.38 8.66 -6.47
N GLU A 29 -26.75 9.73 -5.98
CA GLU A 29 -25.68 10.39 -6.70
C GLU A 29 -24.36 9.71 -6.38
N TYR A 30 -23.72 9.11 -7.38
CA TYR A 30 -22.38 8.55 -7.31
C TYR A 30 -21.38 9.59 -7.80
N ARG A 31 -20.60 10.17 -6.87
CA ARG A 31 -19.56 11.15 -7.19
C ARG A 31 -18.19 10.50 -7.13
N MET A 32 -17.35 10.75 -8.14
CA MET A 32 -15.97 10.27 -8.13
C MET A 32 -15.25 10.86 -6.91
N LEU A 33 -14.67 10.00 -6.08
CA LEU A 33 -13.89 10.36 -4.91
C LEU A 33 -12.39 10.33 -5.20
N ALA A 34 -11.91 9.24 -5.80
CA ALA A 34 -10.50 9.03 -6.09
C ALA A 34 -10.32 8.08 -7.26
N GLN A 35 -9.19 8.21 -7.95
CA GLN A 35 -8.76 7.30 -9.01
C GLN A 35 -7.31 6.90 -8.75
N GLY A 36 -7.07 5.61 -8.63
CA GLY A 36 -5.75 5.00 -8.67
C GLY A 36 -5.40 4.49 -10.07
N GLU A 37 -4.39 3.64 -10.16
CA GLU A 37 -3.97 3.02 -11.41
C GLU A 37 -4.94 1.93 -11.86
N TYR A 38 -5.41 1.12 -10.93
CA TYR A 38 -6.28 -0.04 -11.18
C TYR A 38 -7.70 0.13 -10.66
N ASN A 39 -8.00 1.18 -9.89
CA ASN A 39 -9.29 1.37 -9.25
C ASN A 39 -9.85 2.78 -9.41
N ARG A 40 -11.19 2.86 -9.55
CA ARG A 40 -11.94 4.11 -9.37
C ARG A 40 -12.91 3.96 -8.21
N ASN A 41 -12.89 4.94 -7.33
CA ASN A 41 -13.73 4.99 -6.14
C ASN A 41 -14.78 6.08 -6.29
N TYR A 42 -16.05 5.71 -6.07
CA TYR A 42 -17.18 6.63 -6.07
C TYR A 42 -17.81 6.64 -4.68
N ILE A 43 -18.11 7.84 -4.18
CA ILE A 43 -18.87 7.99 -2.93
C ILE A 43 -20.35 8.19 -3.26
N PHE A 44 -21.21 7.53 -2.49
CA PHE A 44 -22.66 7.73 -2.54
C PHE A 44 -23.27 7.62 -1.16
N THR A 45 -24.51 8.16 -1.00
CA THR A 45 -25.26 8.05 0.25
C THR A 45 -26.32 6.97 0.10
N HIS A 46 -26.32 6.01 1.00
CA HIS A 46 -27.33 4.94 1.03
C HIS A 46 -28.71 5.54 1.34
N PRO A 47 -29.74 5.34 0.49
CA PRO A 47 -31.00 6.08 0.57
C PRO A 47 -31.84 5.77 1.81
N VAL A 48 -31.65 4.56 2.39
CA VAL A 48 -32.41 4.11 3.56
C VAL A 48 -31.70 4.45 4.87
N THR A 49 -30.37 4.19 4.93
CA THR A 49 -29.61 4.33 6.18
C THR A 49 -28.96 5.70 6.36
N GLY A 50 -28.86 6.50 5.29
CA GLY A 50 -28.14 7.76 5.28
C GLY A 50 -26.61 7.64 5.36
N ARG A 51 -26.09 6.42 5.43
CA ARG A 51 -24.64 6.17 5.52
C ARG A 51 -23.94 6.44 4.19
N LYS A 52 -22.76 7.05 4.26
CA LYS A 52 -21.88 7.18 3.09
C LYS A 52 -21.17 5.87 2.83
N LEU A 53 -21.14 5.46 1.58
CA LEU A 53 -20.50 4.24 1.10
C LEU A 53 -19.57 4.55 -0.07
N ILE A 54 -18.61 3.67 -0.30
CA ILE A 54 -17.71 3.69 -1.44
C ILE A 54 -18.08 2.56 -2.38
N LEU A 55 -18.33 2.90 -3.64
CA LEU A 55 -18.35 1.96 -4.75
C LEU A 55 -16.97 1.97 -5.41
N ARG A 56 -16.24 0.85 -5.36
CA ARG A 56 -14.95 0.64 -6.04
C ARG A 56 -15.19 -0.15 -7.32
N VAL A 57 -14.65 0.35 -8.43
CA VAL A 57 -14.61 -0.35 -9.72
C VAL A 57 -13.17 -0.68 -10.03
N ASN A 58 -12.87 -1.97 -10.20
CA ASN A 58 -11.53 -2.50 -10.41
C ASN A 58 -11.30 -2.85 -11.87
N PHE A 59 -10.24 -2.32 -12.47
CA PHE A 59 -9.86 -2.46 -13.88
C PHE A 59 -8.72 -3.45 -14.11
N GLY A 60 -8.04 -3.90 -13.06
CA GLY A 60 -6.87 -4.76 -13.18
C GLY A 60 -6.25 -5.11 -11.84
N SER A 61 -5.10 -5.76 -11.90
CA SER A 61 -4.36 -6.23 -10.73
C SER A 61 -2.86 -6.01 -10.91
N GLN A 62 -2.24 -5.36 -9.94
CA GLN A 62 -0.79 -5.28 -9.85
C GLN A 62 -0.18 -6.61 -9.44
N MET A 63 -0.94 -7.45 -8.73
CA MET A 63 -0.54 -8.82 -8.35
C MET A 63 -0.83 -9.86 -9.43
N HIS A 64 -1.32 -9.44 -10.61
CA HIS A 64 -1.73 -10.32 -11.70
C HIS A 64 -2.81 -11.35 -11.31
N LEU A 65 -3.68 -10.99 -10.37
CA LEU A 65 -4.79 -11.85 -9.94
C LEU A 65 -6.00 -11.68 -10.88
N GLU A 66 -6.58 -12.79 -11.28
CA GLU A 66 -7.81 -12.81 -12.09
C GLU A 66 -9.00 -12.25 -11.29
N HIS A 67 -9.07 -12.59 -10.01
CA HIS A 67 -10.14 -12.22 -9.07
C HIS A 67 -9.68 -11.18 -8.05
N GLN A 68 -9.05 -10.09 -8.52
CA GLN A 68 -8.46 -9.06 -7.66
C GLN A 68 -9.46 -8.44 -6.67
N ILE A 69 -10.68 -8.11 -7.13
CA ILE A 69 -11.66 -7.43 -6.28
C ILE A 69 -12.19 -8.33 -5.14
N GLU A 70 -12.34 -9.62 -5.43
CA GLU A 70 -12.76 -10.63 -4.44
C GLU A 70 -11.63 -10.88 -3.44
N TYR A 71 -10.38 -10.88 -3.90
CA TYR A 71 -9.22 -11.01 -3.03
C TYR A 71 -9.15 -9.87 -2.01
N GLU A 72 -9.32 -8.63 -2.46
CA GLU A 72 -9.38 -7.44 -1.59
C GLU A 72 -10.58 -7.51 -0.62
N TYR A 73 -11.75 -7.91 -1.14
CA TYR A 73 -12.96 -8.08 -0.32
C TYR A 73 -12.73 -9.06 0.83
N HIS A 74 -12.15 -10.23 0.56
CA HIS A 74 -11.89 -11.25 1.57
C HIS A 74 -10.86 -10.81 2.61
N ALA A 75 -9.87 -10.02 2.21
CA ALA A 75 -8.93 -9.43 3.16
C ALA A 75 -9.62 -8.42 4.09
N LEU A 76 -10.50 -7.57 3.56
CA LEU A 76 -11.29 -6.64 4.36
C LEU A 76 -12.29 -7.37 5.29
N GLU A 77 -12.91 -8.45 4.83
CA GLU A 77 -13.76 -9.30 5.69
C GLU A 77 -12.97 -9.92 6.83
N LEU A 78 -11.75 -10.38 6.58
CA LEU A 78 -10.85 -10.89 7.62
C LEU A 78 -10.53 -9.81 8.65
N LEU A 79 -10.28 -8.57 8.20
CA LEU A 79 -9.79 -7.47 9.04
C LEU A 79 -10.90 -6.63 9.70
N LYS A 80 -12.19 -6.88 9.40
CA LYS A 80 -13.32 -6.05 9.86
C LYS A 80 -13.39 -5.88 11.38
N ASP A 81 -12.95 -6.89 12.13
CA ASP A 81 -13.00 -6.88 13.59
C ASP A 81 -11.84 -6.07 14.22
N SER A 82 -10.87 -5.64 13.42
CA SER A 82 -9.85 -4.68 13.89
C SER A 82 -10.44 -3.32 14.25
N GLY A 83 -11.59 -2.96 13.64
CA GLY A 83 -12.16 -1.62 13.71
C GLY A 83 -11.34 -0.55 13.00
N ARG A 84 -10.30 -0.94 12.21
CA ARG A 84 -9.32 -0.05 11.61
C ARG A 84 -9.36 -0.05 10.07
N THR A 85 -10.23 -0.84 9.46
CA THR A 85 -10.35 -0.98 8.00
C THR A 85 -11.80 -0.74 7.55
N PRO A 86 -12.04 -0.37 6.29
CA PRO A 86 -13.40 -0.27 5.77
C PRO A 86 -14.09 -1.63 5.86
N LYS A 87 -15.33 -1.66 6.34
CA LYS A 87 -16.15 -2.88 6.30
C LYS A 87 -16.64 -3.09 4.88
N PRO A 88 -16.35 -4.23 4.25
CA PRO A 88 -16.90 -4.56 2.94
C PRO A 88 -18.38 -4.96 3.08
N LEU A 89 -19.20 -4.61 2.09
CA LEU A 89 -20.65 -4.83 2.13
C LEU A 89 -21.14 -5.65 0.94
N TYR A 90 -20.46 -5.58 -0.19
CA TYR A 90 -20.85 -6.25 -1.43
C TYR A 90 -19.64 -6.43 -2.33
N VAL A 91 -19.58 -7.53 -3.05
CA VAL A 91 -18.59 -7.79 -4.10
C VAL A 91 -19.23 -8.51 -5.27
N ASP A 92 -18.81 -8.16 -6.48
CA ASP A 92 -19.12 -8.83 -7.72
C ASP A 92 -17.88 -8.85 -8.61
N GLY A 93 -17.25 -10.01 -8.67
CA GLY A 93 -16.11 -10.28 -9.55
C GLY A 93 -16.49 -11.08 -10.80
N THR A 94 -17.78 -11.39 -11.01
CA THR A 94 -18.26 -12.25 -12.11
C THR A 94 -18.05 -11.64 -13.49
N LYS A 95 -18.05 -10.32 -13.58
CA LYS A 95 -17.94 -9.55 -14.83
C LYS A 95 -19.09 -9.82 -15.83
N GLU A 96 -20.21 -10.37 -15.36
CA GLU A 96 -21.39 -10.70 -16.20
C GLU A 96 -22.22 -9.47 -16.54
N HIS A 97 -22.41 -8.56 -15.59
CA HIS A 97 -23.24 -7.37 -15.74
C HIS A 97 -22.46 -6.08 -16.04
N ILE A 98 -21.17 -6.09 -15.77
CA ILE A 98 -20.20 -5.03 -16.06
C ILE A 98 -18.83 -5.69 -16.28
N PRO A 99 -18.00 -5.28 -17.26
CA PRO A 99 -16.73 -5.96 -17.57
C PRO A 99 -15.62 -5.71 -16.54
N TYR A 100 -15.96 -5.30 -15.34
CA TYR A 100 -15.06 -4.92 -14.25
C TYR A 100 -15.47 -5.60 -12.94
N GLY A 101 -14.52 -5.79 -12.03
CA GLY A 101 -14.84 -6.15 -10.66
C GLY A 101 -15.45 -4.95 -9.91
N VAL A 102 -16.43 -5.21 -9.07
CA VAL A 102 -17.13 -4.17 -8.28
C VAL A 102 -17.15 -4.56 -6.82
N MET A 103 -16.86 -3.61 -5.94
CA MET A 103 -17.00 -3.77 -4.48
C MET A 103 -17.68 -2.54 -3.88
N VAL A 104 -18.54 -2.76 -2.88
CA VAL A 104 -19.06 -1.69 -2.03
C VAL A 104 -18.56 -1.87 -0.62
N MET A 105 -18.06 -0.80 -0.03
CA MET A 105 -17.51 -0.78 1.32
C MET A 105 -17.90 0.50 2.06
N GLU A 106 -17.67 0.52 3.35
CA GLU A 106 -17.89 1.68 4.22
C GLU A 106 -17.00 2.86 3.81
N TYR A 107 -17.56 4.07 3.84
CA TYR A 107 -16.77 5.30 3.79
C TYR A 107 -16.25 5.64 5.18
N LEU A 108 -14.96 5.77 5.34
CA LEU A 108 -14.31 6.18 6.57
C LEU A 108 -13.87 7.64 6.49
N PRO A 109 -14.16 8.46 7.50
CA PRO A 109 -13.70 9.85 7.57
C PRO A 109 -12.24 9.93 8.04
N GLY A 110 -11.60 11.05 7.79
CA GLY A 110 -10.25 11.37 8.25
C GLY A 110 -9.47 12.15 7.22
N HIS A 111 -8.30 12.64 7.62
CA HIS A 111 -7.31 13.25 6.74
C HIS A 111 -6.05 12.37 6.64
N SER A 112 -5.25 12.59 5.61
CA SER A 112 -3.98 11.87 5.45
C SER A 112 -3.03 12.16 6.60
N LEU A 113 -2.30 11.14 7.06
CA LEU A 113 -1.36 11.22 8.17
C LEU A 113 -0.26 12.25 7.95
N ASP A 114 -0.02 13.07 8.96
CA ASP A 114 1.16 13.94 9.08
C ASP A 114 2.28 13.20 9.83
N TYR A 115 3.36 12.86 9.15
CA TYR A 115 4.50 12.13 9.76
C TYR A 115 5.17 12.87 10.91
N GLU A 116 5.11 14.19 10.96
CA GLU A 116 5.75 14.98 12.01
C GLU A 116 4.94 15.03 13.31
N ARG A 117 3.61 14.98 13.19
CA ARG A 117 2.70 15.22 14.32
C ARG A 117 1.90 14.00 14.74
N GLU A 118 1.61 13.09 13.80
CA GLU A 118 0.59 12.04 13.95
C GLU A 118 1.16 10.62 13.81
N LEU A 119 2.48 10.51 13.69
CA LEU A 119 3.17 9.24 13.42
C LEU A 119 2.70 8.08 14.31
N PHE A 120 2.45 8.35 15.60
CA PHE A 120 2.10 7.30 16.56
C PHE A 120 0.66 6.77 16.41
N TYR A 121 -0.25 7.52 15.76
CA TYR A 121 -1.58 6.98 15.44
C TYR A 121 -1.51 5.82 14.43
N ALA A 122 -0.53 5.85 13.55
CA ALA A 122 -0.28 4.72 12.64
C ALA A 122 0.20 3.48 13.42
N ALA A 123 1.02 3.64 14.47
CA ALA A 123 1.46 2.51 15.28
C ALA A 123 0.29 1.80 15.98
N ASP A 124 -0.64 2.59 16.55
CA ASP A 124 -1.86 2.06 17.17
C ASP A 124 -2.74 1.33 16.16
N CYS A 125 -2.97 1.95 15.00
CA CYS A 125 -3.78 1.40 13.92
C CYS A 125 -3.20 0.06 13.40
N LEU A 126 -1.90 0.02 13.13
CA LEU A 126 -1.22 -1.19 12.65
C LEU A 126 -1.19 -2.30 13.70
N ALA A 127 -0.99 -1.97 14.97
CA ALA A 127 -1.02 -2.98 16.04
C ALA A 127 -2.40 -3.64 16.16
N ASP A 128 -3.49 -2.88 16.02
CA ASP A 128 -4.85 -3.43 16.03
C ASP A 128 -5.10 -4.34 14.82
N ILE A 129 -4.68 -3.92 13.62
CA ILE A 129 -4.83 -4.69 12.38
C ILE A 129 -4.02 -5.98 12.44
N HIS A 130 -2.73 -5.90 12.78
CA HIS A 130 -1.84 -7.06 12.82
C HIS A 130 -2.18 -8.04 13.94
N SER A 131 -2.99 -7.62 14.90
CA SER A 131 -3.50 -8.48 15.98
C SER A 131 -4.71 -9.33 15.59
N VAL A 132 -5.29 -9.09 14.41
CA VAL A 132 -6.41 -9.91 13.93
C VAL A 132 -5.92 -11.32 13.64
N PRO A 133 -6.49 -12.34 14.27
CA PRO A 133 -6.08 -13.72 14.04
C PRO A 133 -6.38 -14.16 12.61
N VAL A 134 -5.39 -14.70 11.92
CA VAL A 134 -5.56 -15.32 10.61
C VAL A 134 -5.70 -16.83 10.79
N GLY A 135 -6.84 -17.39 10.42
CA GLY A 135 -7.09 -18.83 10.50
C GLY A 135 -6.17 -19.62 9.56
N LYS A 136 -6.04 -20.93 9.79
CA LYS A 136 -5.20 -21.79 8.93
C LYS A 136 -5.69 -21.88 7.50
N GLU A 137 -7.00 -21.78 7.28
CA GLU A 137 -7.64 -21.78 5.97
C GLU A 137 -7.96 -20.34 5.56
N HIS A 138 -6.96 -19.62 5.05
CA HIS A 138 -7.10 -18.26 4.54
C HIS A 138 -6.78 -18.19 3.05
N SER A 139 -7.36 -17.21 2.36
CA SER A 139 -7.13 -16.96 0.93
C SER A 139 -5.92 -16.06 0.65
N LEU A 140 -5.26 -15.53 1.67
CA LEU A 140 -4.13 -14.62 1.50
C LEU A 140 -2.92 -15.35 0.92
N ILE A 141 -2.27 -14.72 -0.03
CA ILE A 141 -0.98 -15.17 -0.57
C ILE A 141 0.06 -15.14 0.57
N THR A 142 0.84 -16.20 0.67
CA THR A 142 1.93 -16.32 1.64
C THR A 142 3.25 -16.39 0.88
N PRO A 143 3.99 -15.28 0.76
CA PRO A 143 5.30 -15.29 0.10
C PRO A 143 6.30 -16.17 0.85
N GLU A 144 7.00 -17.05 0.14
CA GLU A 144 8.05 -17.89 0.74
C GLU A 144 9.27 -17.07 1.18
N ASN A 145 9.72 -16.16 0.30
CA ASN A 145 10.90 -15.33 0.50
C ASN A 145 10.61 -13.87 0.11
N PRO A 146 9.86 -13.10 0.93
CA PRO A 146 9.41 -11.76 0.54
C PRO A 146 10.55 -10.78 0.26
N LEU A 147 11.66 -10.85 1.00
CA LEU A 147 12.83 -9.99 0.78
C LEU A 147 13.53 -10.31 -0.54
N LYS A 148 13.67 -11.60 -0.88
CA LYS A 148 14.27 -12.00 -2.15
C LYS A 148 13.42 -11.55 -3.33
N ALA A 149 12.10 -11.71 -3.24
CA ALA A 149 11.18 -11.23 -4.27
C ALA A 149 11.28 -9.71 -4.50
N ILE A 150 11.38 -8.92 -3.42
CA ILE A 150 11.62 -7.47 -3.54
C ILE A 150 12.96 -7.17 -4.20
N LEU A 151 14.02 -7.89 -3.85
CA LEU A 151 15.36 -7.68 -4.44
C LEU A 151 15.42 -8.11 -5.91
N GLU A 152 14.73 -9.17 -6.30
CA GLU A 152 14.59 -9.59 -7.71
C GLU A 152 13.88 -8.50 -8.52
N GLU A 153 12.78 -7.93 -8.00
CA GLU A 153 12.10 -6.77 -8.57
C GLU A 153 13.07 -5.57 -8.70
N CYS A 154 13.88 -5.30 -7.68
CA CYS A 154 14.89 -4.24 -7.71
C CYS A 154 15.93 -4.46 -8.82
N GLU A 155 16.42 -5.69 -9.00
CA GLU A 155 17.39 -6.03 -10.05
C GLU A 155 16.78 -5.83 -11.45
N GLU A 156 15.53 -6.25 -11.65
CA GLU A 156 14.83 -6.06 -12.92
C GLU A 156 14.66 -4.57 -13.26
N MET A 157 14.19 -3.78 -12.30
CA MET A 157 14.03 -2.33 -12.49
C MET A 157 15.38 -1.65 -12.72
N PHE A 158 16.40 -2.00 -11.93
CA PHE A 158 17.72 -1.39 -12.04
C PHE A 158 18.41 -1.70 -13.36
N ARG A 159 18.22 -2.88 -13.93
CA ARG A 159 18.80 -3.28 -15.23
C ARG A 159 18.54 -2.25 -16.31
N LYS A 160 17.32 -1.67 -16.39
CA LYS A 160 16.98 -0.63 -17.36
C LYS A 160 17.85 0.63 -17.22
N TYR A 161 18.17 1.02 -15.99
CA TYR A 161 19.06 2.15 -15.73
C TYR A 161 20.53 1.79 -15.96
N GLU A 162 20.93 0.62 -15.53
CA GLU A 162 22.32 0.12 -15.62
C GLU A 162 22.77 -0.01 -17.08
N GLU A 163 21.91 -0.56 -17.95
CA GLU A 163 22.19 -0.72 -19.38
C GLU A 163 22.01 0.57 -20.19
N SER A 164 21.28 1.54 -19.66
CA SER A 164 21.03 2.81 -20.36
C SER A 164 22.34 3.61 -20.52
N PRO A 165 22.63 4.13 -21.75
CA PRO A 165 23.76 5.04 -21.96
C PRO A 165 23.59 6.39 -21.24
N LEU A 166 22.38 6.73 -20.83
CA LEU A 166 22.05 7.97 -20.10
C LEU A 166 22.35 7.88 -18.60
N GLY A 167 22.49 6.66 -18.07
CA GLY A 167 22.72 6.44 -16.65
C GLY A 167 24.12 6.87 -16.20
N ASP A 168 24.20 7.66 -15.13
CA ASP A 168 25.44 8.11 -14.52
C ASP A 168 26.26 6.94 -13.94
N LYS A 169 27.55 6.87 -14.26
CA LYS A 169 28.44 5.76 -13.88
C LYS A 169 28.63 5.62 -12.38
N GLU A 170 28.71 6.73 -11.65
CA GLU A 170 28.89 6.69 -10.22
C GLU A 170 27.62 6.25 -9.49
N LYS A 171 26.46 6.73 -9.94
CA LYS A 171 25.16 6.31 -9.41
C LYS A 171 24.91 4.82 -9.66
N LYS A 172 25.22 4.32 -10.87
CA LYS A 172 25.16 2.89 -11.18
C LYS A 172 25.98 2.07 -10.19
N ARG A 173 27.23 2.46 -9.96
CA ARG A 173 28.11 1.78 -9.00
C ARG A 173 27.57 1.81 -7.56
N LYS A 174 27.02 2.95 -7.12
CA LYS A 174 26.43 3.09 -5.79
C LYS A 174 25.22 2.16 -5.62
N ILE A 175 24.27 2.20 -6.56
CA ILE A 175 23.07 1.37 -6.50
C ILE A 175 23.44 -0.12 -6.56
N ARG A 176 24.35 -0.53 -7.44
CA ARG A 176 24.84 -1.93 -7.51
C ARG A 176 25.38 -2.40 -6.17
N LYS A 177 26.23 -1.59 -5.52
CA LYS A 177 26.78 -1.91 -4.20
C LYS A 177 25.70 -2.01 -3.12
N MET A 178 24.66 -1.19 -3.20
CA MET A 178 23.53 -1.27 -2.27
C MET A 178 22.72 -2.56 -2.49
N LEU A 179 22.50 -2.97 -3.74
CA LEU A 179 21.84 -4.24 -4.08
C LEU A 179 22.62 -5.45 -3.53
N GLU A 180 23.93 -5.49 -3.73
CA GLU A 180 24.81 -6.55 -3.21
C GLU A 180 24.68 -6.70 -1.68
N ARG A 181 24.66 -5.58 -0.97
CA ARG A 181 24.44 -5.57 0.49
C ARG A 181 23.03 -6.00 0.88
N GLY A 182 22.02 -5.58 0.10
CA GLY A 182 20.64 -6.00 0.31
C GLY A 182 20.50 -7.52 0.25
N TRP A 183 21.11 -8.16 -0.74
CA TRP A 183 21.15 -9.62 -0.86
C TRP A 183 21.81 -10.31 0.34
N GLN A 184 22.96 -9.79 0.81
CA GLN A 184 23.64 -10.33 1.99
C GLN A 184 22.77 -10.25 3.25
N LYS A 185 22.02 -9.16 3.43
CA LYS A 185 21.10 -8.98 4.56
C LYS A 185 19.88 -9.91 4.47
N ALA A 186 19.33 -10.08 3.27
CA ALA A 186 18.16 -10.94 3.07
C ALA A 186 18.46 -12.42 3.42
N ASP A 187 19.66 -12.89 3.13
CA ASP A 187 20.05 -14.27 3.45
C ASP A 187 20.25 -14.53 4.95
N SER A 188 20.44 -13.48 5.75
CA SER A 188 20.68 -13.59 7.20
C SER A 188 19.46 -13.32 8.08
N LEU A 189 18.30 -12.98 7.47
CA LEU A 189 17.11 -12.63 8.24
C LEU A 189 16.48 -13.86 8.90
N PRO A 190 16.25 -13.84 10.22
CA PRO A 190 15.55 -14.94 10.90
C PRO A 190 14.06 -14.96 10.54
N GLU A 191 13.47 -16.15 10.59
CA GLU A 191 12.03 -16.32 10.41
C GLU A 191 11.23 -15.46 11.42
N PRO A 192 10.08 -14.91 11.02
CA PRO A 192 9.25 -14.13 11.92
C PRO A 192 8.60 -15.01 13.01
N ALA A 193 8.58 -14.51 14.24
CA ALA A 193 7.90 -15.17 15.35
C ALA A 193 6.37 -15.23 15.16
N CYS A 194 5.82 -14.26 14.42
CA CYS A 194 4.40 -14.17 14.06
C CYS A 194 4.23 -13.71 12.61
N ARG A 195 3.19 -14.24 11.96
CA ARG A 195 2.70 -13.73 10.66
C ARG A 195 1.26 -13.24 10.84
N CYS A 196 0.91 -12.19 10.12
CA CYS A 196 -0.42 -11.59 10.13
C CYS A 196 -0.82 -11.13 8.72
N CYS A 197 -2.03 -10.61 8.55
CA CYS A 197 -2.40 -9.91 7.34
C CYS A 197 -1.72 -8.55 7.30
N ILE A 198 -0.83 -8.33 6.34
CA ILE A 198 -0.10 -7.08 6.12
C ILE A 198 -0.55 -6.41 4.83
N ASN A 199 -0.41 -5.09 4.75
CA ASN A 199 -0.87 -4.28 3.61
C ASN A 199 0.14 -4.23 2.45
N THR A 200 1.44 -4.21 2.74
CA THR A 200 2.61 -4.14 1.84
C THR A 200 2.87 -2.80 1.14
N GLU A 201 1.93 -1.84 1.14
CA GLU A 201 2.07 -0.55 0.44
C GLU A 201 1.71 0.67 1.32
N LEU A 202 2.04 0.60 2.59
CA LEU A 202 1.76 1.64 3.56
C LEU A 202 2.42 2.98 3.20
N ASN A 203 1.61 4.04 3.20
CA ASN A 203 2.10 5.42 3.09
C ASN A 203 1.14 6.38 3.81
N SER A 204 1.51 7.66 3.96
CA SER A 204 0.71 8.63 4.70
C SER A 204 -0.71 8.82 4.18
N THR A 205 -0.93 8.65 2.87
CA THR A 205 -2.26 8.87 2.25
C THR A 205 -3.20 7.69 2.46
N ASN A 206 -2.69 6.53 2.87
CA ASN A 206 -3.49 5.35 3.18
C ASN A 206 -4.03 5.36 4.62
N PHE A 207 -3.47 6.21 5.50
CA PHE A 207 -4.03 6.42 6.83
C PHE A 207 -5.04 7.57 6.83
N LEU A 208 -6.18 7.34 7.47
CA LEU A 208 -7.21 8.34 7.72
C LEU A 208 -7.21 8.68 9.21
N ILE A 209 -6.64 9.84 9.55
CA ILE A 209 -6.45 10.28 10.92
C ILE A 209 -7.60 11.16 11.35
N ASN A 210 -8.14 10.88 12.55
CA ASN A 210 -9.20 11.64 13.21
C ASN A 210 -8.74 12.24 14.54
N GLY A 211 -7.54 11.89 15.01
CA GLY A 211 -6.91 12.41 16.20
C GLY A 211 -6.98 11.50 17.43
N GLU A 212 -6.53 12.03 18.54
CA GLU A 212 -6.46 11.30 19.82
C GLU A 212 -7.86 10.93 20.34
N GLY A 213 -7.98 9.70 20.87
CA GLY A 213 -9.24 9.18 21.40
C GLY A 213 -10.31 8.90 20.34
N ARG A 214 -9.97 9.00 19.06
CA ARG A 214 -10.85 8.68 17.92
C ARG A 214 -10.31 7.49 17.15
N GLU A 215 -11.17 6.86 16.38
CA GLU A 215 -10.77 5.79 15.49
C GLU A 215 -9.98 6.36 14.31
N ASN A 216 -8.74 5.87 14.13
CA ASN A 216 -7.90 6.13 12.99
C ASN A 216 -7.88 4.85 12.14
N TYR A 217 -7.83 4.99 10.80
CA TYR A 217 -8.07 3.89 9.89
C TYR A 217 -6.94 3.73 8.89
N LEU A 218 -6.84 2.53 8.31
CA LEU A 218 -5.99 2.21 7.16
C LEU A 218 -6.87 1.75 6.00
N VAL A 219 -6.71 2.39 4.86
CA VAL A 219 -7.42 2.10 3.61
C VAL A 219 -6.43 1.59 2.55
N ASP A 220 -6.97 1.20 1.39
CA ASP A 220 -6.22 0.71 0.24
C ASP A 220 -5.55 -0.65 0.45
N TRP A 221 -6.39 -1.68 0.39
CA TRP A 221 -6.01 -3.09 0.63
C TRP A 221 -5.91 -3.88 -0.67
N GLU A 222 -5.24 -3.31 -1.69
CA GLU A 222 -5.11 -3.97 -3.00
C GLU A 222 -4.13 -5.14 -3.00
N LYS A 223 -3.13 -5.13 -2.10
CA LYS A 223 -2.05 -6.13 -2.08
C LYS A 223 -1.77 -6.73 -0.70
N PRO A 224 -2.81 -7.16 0.04
CA PRO A 224 -2.57 -7.79 1.33
C PRO A 224 -1.91 -9.15 1.15
N VAL A 225 -1.04 -9.52 2.07
CA VAL A 225 -0.44 -10.86 2.12
C VAL A 225 -0.41 -11.37 3.57
N TYR A 226 -0.27 -12.68 3.73
CA TYR A 226 0.03 -13.26 5.04
C TYR A 226 1.54 -13.27 5.23
N GLY A 227 2.05 -12.33 6.02
CA GLY A 227 3.48 -12.05 6.10
C GLY A 227 3.94 -11.53 7.47
N ASP A 228 5.21 -11.14 7.49
CA ASP A 228 5.86 -10.55 8.66
C ASP A 228 5.41 -9.09 8.84
N PRO A 229 4.87 -8.69 10.02
CA PRO A 229 4.54 -7.30 10.29
C PRO A 229 5.73 -6.34 10.14
N ALA A 230 6.97 -6.83 10.24
CA ALA A 230 8.18 -6.06 9.99
C ALA A 230 8.25 -5.50 8.56
N GLN A 231 7.64 -6.17 7.58
CA GLN A 231 7.56 -5.69 6.20
C GLN A 231 6.74 -4.41 6.10
N ASP A 232 5.56 -4.37 6.73
CA ASP A 232 4.72 -3.17 6.77
C ASP A 232 5.42 -2.01 7.50
N LEU A 233 6.00 -2.29 8.68
CA LEU A 233 6.76 -1.27 9.41
C LEU A 233 7.95 -0.76 8.61
N GLY A 234 8.69 -1.66 7.96
CA GLY A 234 9.83 -1.31 7.12
C GLY A 234 9.43 -0.47 5.91
N HIS A 235 8.30 -0.78 5.28
CA HIS A 235 7.77 -0.01 4.17
C HIS A 235 7.33 1.39 4.61
N PHE A 236 6.55 1.47 5.68
CA PHE A 236 6.01 2.73 6.21
C PHE A 236 7.10 3.70 6.67
N LEU A 237 8.17 3.20 7.30
CA LEU A 237 9.26 3.99 7.86
C LEU A 237 10.40 4.27 6.87
N ALA A 238 10.37 3.66 5.69
CA ALA A 238 11.43 3.85 4.70
C ALA A 238 11.50 5.31 4.21
N PRO A 239 12.67 5.94 4.19
CA PRO A 239 12.86 7.27 3.62
C PRO A 239 12.26 7.46 2.23
N THR A 240 12.32 6.44 1.38
CA THR A 240 11.72 6.48 0.05
C THR A 240 10.20 6.50 0.08
N THR A 241 9.57 5.96 1.11
CA THR A 241 8.12 6.04 1.28
C THR A 241 7.69 7.39 1.85
N THR A 242 8.34 7.82 2.93
CA THR A 242 7.96 9.07 3.62
C THR A 242 8.24 10.29 2.75
N PHE A 243 9.37 10.34 2.06
CA PHE A 243 9.77 11.44 1.18
C PHE A 243 8.93 11.54 -0.09
N TRP A 244 8.33 10.44 -0.57
CA TRP A 244 7.58 10.45 -1.85
C TRP A 244 6.38 11.39 -1.83
N LYS A 245 5.59 11.35 -0.76
CA LYS A 245 4.34 12.12 -0.63
C LYS A 245 4.47 13.40 0.18
N THR A 246 5.43 13.49 1.11
CA THR A 246 5.43 14.52 2.15
C THR A 246 6.74 15.30 2.28
N ASP A 247 7.79 14.96 1.55
CA ASP A 247 9.15 15.50 1.69
C ASP A 247 9.84 15.23 3.06
N VAL A 248 9.18 14.47 3.94
CA VAL A 248 9.71 14.11 5.26
C VAL A 248 10.65 12.91 5.16
N ILE A 249 11.75 12.93 5.88
CA ILE A 249 12.62 11.78 6.11
C ILE A 249 12.78 11.63 7.62
N LEU A 250 12.20 10.54 8.16
CA LEU A 250 12.26 10.26 9.59
C LEU A 250 13.70 10.05 10.07
N GLU A 251 14.04 10.68 11.17
CA GLU A 251 15.31 10.47 11.85
C GLU A 251 15.33 9.11 12.58
N LYS A 252 16.52 8.61 12.86
CA LYS A 252 16.70 7.31 13.52
C LYS A 252 15.89 7.19 14.82
N GLU A 253 15.94 8.23 15.65
CA GLU A 253 15.23 8.27 16.92
C GLU A 253 13.68 8.19 16.74
N GLN A 254 13.14 8.88 15.73
CA GLN A 254 11.70 8.83 15.41
C GLN A 254 11.30 7.42 14.98
N THR A 255 12.11 6.79 14.11
CA THR A 255 11.93 5.43 13.64
C THR A 255 11.93 4.42 14.80
N GLU A 256 12.91 4.54 15.70
CA GLU A 256 13.01 3.66 16.88
C GLU A 256 11.83 3.83 17.83
N LYS A 257 11.45 5.07 18.15
CA LYS A 257 10.28 5.37 18.99
C LYS A 257 8.98 4.84 18.40
N PHE A 258 8.82 4.90 17.09
CA PHE A 258 7.66 4.32 16.41
C PHE A 258 7.61 2.81 16.59
N ILE A 259 8.70 2.10 16.31
CA ILE A 259 8.77 0.64 16.47
C ILE A 259 8.49 0.23 17.93
N GLU A 260 9.06 0.96 18.89
CA GLU A 260 8.81 0.71 20.31
C GLU A 260 7.36 0.98 20.71
N ALA A 261 6.73 2.01 20.18
CA ALA A 261 5.31 2.29 20.40
C ALA A 261 4.43 1.17 19.83
N TYR A 262 4.72 0.71 18.62
CA TYR A 262 4.03 -0.42 18.00
C TYR A 262 4.18 -1.71 18.83
N ILE A 263 5.40 -2.06 19.26
CA ILE A 263 5.67 -3.25 20.10
C ILE A 263 4.87 -3.18 21.41
N ARG A 264 4.86 -2.02 22.09
CA ARG A 264 4.05 -1.84 23.31
C ARG A 264 2.56 -2.06 23.08
N LYS A 265 2.04 -1.61 21.93
CA LYS A 265 0.62 -1.79 21.59
C LYS A 265 0.28 -3.22 21.19
N ALA A 266 1.23 -3.95 20.63
CA ALA A 266 1.10 -5.36 20.27
C ALA A 266 1.29 -6.30 21.46
N GLU A 267 1.78 -5.82 22.61
CA GLU A 267 2.08 -6.63 23.79
C GLU A 267 0.87 -7.44 24.25
N GLY A 268 1.09 -8.75 24.44
CA GLY A 268 0.05 -9.70 24.84
C GLY A 268 -0.93 -10.12 23.73
N ARG A 269 -0.80 -9.58 22.52
CA ARG A 269 -1.68 -9.92 21.39
C ARG A 269 -1.02 -10.92 20.42
N PHE A 270 0.26 -10.74 20.14
CA PHE A 270 1.08 -11.66 19.33
C PHE A 270 2.57 -11.50 19.66
N ASP A 271 3.39 -12.45 19.21
CA ASP A 271 4.82 -12.47 19.49
C ASP A 271 5.58 -11.47 18.59
N THR A 272 6.23 -10.49 19.23
CA THR A 272 7.03 -9.44 18.56
C THR A 272 8.54 -9.68 18.67
N GLN A 273 8.98 -10.89 19.05
CA GLN A 273 10.41 -11.21 19.17
C GLN A 273 11.15 -10.96 17.85
N GLY A 274 12.27 -10.25 17.91
CA GLY A 274 13.11 -9.91 16.74
C GLY A 274 12.48 -8.93 15.74
N LEU A 275 11.30 -8.37 16.04
CA LEU A 275 10.60 -7.47 15.11
C LEU A 275 11.41 -6.21 14.79
N LYS A 276 12.06 -5.60 15.79
CA LYS A 276 12.90 -4.40 15.59
C LYS A 276 14.06 -4.69 14.64
N GLU A 277 14.71 -5.84 14.78
CA GLU A 277 15.82 -6.27 13.93
C GLU A 277 15.35 -6.51 12.49
N ARG A 278 14.26 -7.24 12.31
CA ARG A 278 13.70 -7.52 11.00
C ARG A 278 13.23 -6.23 10.30
N THR A 279 12.55 -5.33 11.01
CA THR A 279 12.18 -4.01 10.47
C THR A 279 13.41 -3.24 9.99
N GLY A 280 14.52 -3.32 10.75
CA GLY A 280 15.81 -2.74 10.38
C GLY A 280 16.41 -3.30 9.08
N VAL A 281 15.99 -4.49 8.65
CA VAL A 281 16.36 -5.07 7.34
C VAL A 281 15.37 -4.67 6.25
N TYR A 282 14.07 -4.62 6.54
CA TYR A 282 13.06 -4.21 5.56
C TYR A 282 13.18 -2.75 5.13
N ILE A 283 13.51 -1.82 6.05
CA ILE A 283 13.68 -0.39 5.73
C ILE A 283 14.65 -0.18 4.55
N PRO A 284 15.92 -0.65 4.61
CA PRO A 284 16.87 -0.43 3.52
C PRO A 284 16.48 -1.15 2.23
N ILE A 285 15.85 -2.33 2.30
CA ILE A 285 15.42 -3.06 1.10
C ILE A 285 14.23 -2.34 0.43
N THR A 286 13.31 -1.77 1.20
CA THR A 286 12.27 -0.88 0.67
C THR A 286 12.87 0.38 0.04
N CYS A 287 13.92 0.94 0.64
CA CYS A 287 14.64 2.06 0.02
C CYS A 287 15.23 1.70 -1.34
N LEU A 288 15.83 0.50 -1.45
CA LEU A 288 16.34 -0.01 -2.72
C LEU A 288 15.23 -0.10 -3.77
N ARG A 289 14.08 -0.65 -3.41
CA ARG A 289 12.92 -0.73 -4.32
C ARG A 289 12.52 0.66 -4.83
N GLY A 290 12.41 1.64 -3.96
CA GLY A 290 12.10 3.02 -4.35
C GLY A 290 13.17 3.65 -5.26
N ILE A 291 14.46 3.45 -4.96
CA ILE A 291 15.57 3.97 -5.76
C ILE A 291 15.63 3.32 -7.15
N THR A 292 15.51 1.98 -7.22
CA THR A 292 15.59 1.25 -8.49
C THR A 292 14.39 1.55 -9.39
N TRP A 293 13.19 1.72 -8.79
CA TRP A 293 12.02 2.21 -9.51
C TRP A 293 12.25 3.62 -10.05
N CYS A 294 12.77 4.55 -9.24
CA CYS A 294 13.08 5.90 -9.70
C CYS A 294 14.14 5.91 -10.80
N ALA A 295 15.14 5.03 -10.72
CA ALA A 295 16.18 4.90 -11.73
C ALA A 295 15.60 4.41 -13.07
N MET A 296 14.75 3.38 -13.04
CA MET A 296 14.01 2.90 -14.19
C MET A 296 13.13 4.00 -14.81
N ALA A 297 12.27 4.59 -13.99
CA ALA A 297 11.33 5.62 -14.44
C ALA A 297 12.06 6.86 -14.99
N TRP A 298 13.19 7.23 -14.42
CA TRP A 298 14.00 8.35 -14.92
C TRP A 298 14.47 8.11 -16.36
N VAL A 299 14.89 6.89 -16.72
CA VAL A 299 15.25 6.54 -18.10
C VAL A 299 14.05 6.66 -19.02
N GLU A 300 12.88 6.20 -18.58
CA GLU A 300 11.65 6.33 -19.37
C GLU A 300 11.24 7.80 -19.60
N TYR A 301 11.47 8.65 -18.59
CA TYR A 301 11.21 10.09 -18.70
C TYR A 301 12.17 10.85 -19.63
N GLN A 302 13.30 10.24 -20.01
CA GLN A 302 14.21 10.80 -21.02
C GLN A 302 13.81 10.45 -22.47
N GLN A 303 12.83 9.55 -22.67
CA GLN A 303 12.39 9.17 -24.01
C GLN A 303 11.56 10.30 -24.64
N PRO A 304 11.84 10.67 -25.91
CA PRO A 304 11.16 11.80 -26.57
C PRO A 304 9.67 11.53 -26.86
N ASP A 305 9.26 10.28 -26.87
CA ASP A 305 7.91 9.80 -27.19
C ASP A 305 7.07 9.46 -25.95
N LYS A 306 7.52 9.86 -24.77
CA LYS A 306 6.76 9.61 -23.52
C LYS A 306 5.38 10.28 -23.57
N ALA A 307 4.34 9.46 -23.60
CA ALA A 307 2.95 9.90 -23.78
C ALA A 307 2.44 10.82 -22.67
N ILE A 308 2.90 10.63 -21.43
CA ILE A 308 2.51 11.43 -20.26
C ILE A 308 3.77 11.87 -19.52
N PHE A 309 3.97 13.19 -19.40
CA PHE A 309 5.02 13.80 -18.61
C PHE A 309 4.42 14.52 -17.40
N ASN A 310 4.82 14.11 -16.19
CA ASN A 310 4.42 14.76 -14.96
C ASN A 310 5.66 15.40 -14.32
N GLU A 311 5.68 16.73 -14.28
CA GLU A 311 6.82 17.51 -13.79
C GLU A 311 7.13 17.23 -12.31
N SER A 312 6.12 17.12 -11.45
CA SER A 312 6.33 16.83 -10.03
C SER A 312 6.94 15.44 -9.82
N THR A 313 6.49 14.43 -10.57
CA THR A 313 7.10 13.10 -10.58
C THR A 313 8.56 13.19 -11.04
N PHE A 314 8.84 13.90 -12.14
CA PHE A 314 10.20 14.02 -12.65
C PHE A 314 11.15 14.66 -11.64
N HIS A 315 10.71 15.71 -10.94
CA HIS A 315 11.51 16.32 -9.87
C HIS A 315 11.80 15.32 -8.73
N LYS A 316 10.83 14.47 -8.35
CA LYS A 316 11.05 13.42 -7.35
C LYS A 316 12.06 12.38 -7.84
N LEU A 317 11.98 11.94 -9.11
CA LEU A 317 12.97 11.02 -9.68
C LEU A 317 14.39 11.59 -9.61
N GLN A 318 14.56 12.89 -9.92
CA GLN A 318 15.84 13.56 -9.81
C GLN A 318 16.33 13.64 -8.36
N ALA A 319 15.43 13.96 -7.41
CA ALA A 319 15.77 14.04 -5.99
C ALA A 319 16.26 12.69 -5.44
N TYR A 320 15.59 11.57 -5.76
CA TYR A 320 16.00 10.22 -5.36
C TYR A 320 17.32 9.78 -5.96
N LEU A 321 17.64 10.25 -7.15
CA LEU A 321 18.90 9.96 -7.84
C LEU A 321 19.97 11.01 -7.59
N SER A 322 19.77 11.99 -6.68
CA SER A 322 20.82 12.90 -6.27
C SER A 322 21.91 12.16 -5.50
N HIS A 323 23.17 12.64 -5.60
CA HIS A 323 24.27 12.04 -4.83
C HIS A 323 24.02 12.10 -3.34
N GLU A 324 23.48 13.21 -2.84
CA GLU A 324 23.14 13.41 -1.43
C GLU A 324 22.14 12.39 -0.92
N PHE A 325 21.03 12.17 -1.65
CA PHE A 325 20.01 11.20 -1.26
C PHE A 325 20.57 9.77 -1.31
N LEU A 326 21.26 9.40 -2.39
CA LEU A 326 21.87 8.07 -2.52
C LEU A 326 22.89 7.79 -1.40
N ASP A 327 23.72 8.79 -1.02
CA ASP A 327 24.68 8.63 0.07
C ASP A 327 23.97 8.48 1.43
N ARG A 328 22.91 9.27 1.67
CA ARG A 328 22.09 9.14 2.87
C ARG A 328 21.45 7.75 3.01
N ILE A 329 20.95 7.18 1.91
CA ILE A 329 20.36 5.84 1.92
C ILE A 329 21.44 4.75 2.03
N ALA A 330 22.58 4.91 1.36
CA ALA A 330 23.67 3.93 1.41
C ALA A 330 24.22 3.70 2.84
N LEU A 331 24.04 4.66 3.74
CA LEU A 331 24.36 4.49 5.16
C LEU A 331 23.35 3.59 5.91
N LYS A 332 22.15 3.40 5.37
CA LYS A 332 21.09 2.56 5.95
C LYS A 332 21.11 1.14 5.39
N VAL A 333 21.49 0.97 4.11
CA VAL A 333 21.71 -0.31 3.44
C VAL A 333 23.09 -0.87 3.78
#